data_d2ea011695a92d3e82d2c8f3d5ba7528
#
_entry.id   d2ea011695a92d3e82d2c8f3d5ba7528
#
_cell.length_a   1.000
_cell.length_b   1.000
_cell.length_c   1.000
_cell.angle_alpha   90.00
_cell.angle_beta   90.00
_cell.angle_gamma   90.00
#
_symmetry.space_group_name_H-M   'P 1'
#
loop_
_entity.id
_entity.type
_entity.pdbx_description
1 polymer ?
#
loop_
_entity_poly.entity_id
_entity_poly.type
_entity_poly.pdbx_seq_one_letter_code
_entity_poly.pdbx_strand_id
1 'polypeptide(L)'
;MSTAQENLQTILARKPDYGLLDRADVPVPESSPDELSPEPPYTEHPASLSECKTWLEQGRLYALIDGLDLVDLPGQVSQRHPNVDVALYDGLFGAHHELETPRFVRMDTELMDWLQPALQTDPGWGWCLVLRDDLAALSPDAAIKTLVDHFRSHLWVKEPQGEPWIFRLHDPRVVSNWLQCATAEQIEHFLSPLRHVLLHEAKSVRVLTPRARELSSDTDPTSPPPPWPQSTFQALHRMGQEDLLLRLQTHLRAQHPAVRNWPDEQLRAFLMENGNRAYHHGFKDEQAMSKFLSICVLLGADFDTREDGGWARDALNDQAIQGRQSRIDRLMEGALAYLD
;
A
#
# COMPACT_ATOMS: atom_id res chain seq x y z
N MET A 1 25.87 -8.28 -16.17
CA MET A 1 24.61 -7.72 -15.66
C MET A 1 24.94 -6.40 -14.97
N SER A 2 24.21 -5.32 -15.25
CA SER A 2 24.52 -3.98 -14.72
C SER A 2 24.15 -3.91 -13.25
N THR A 3 24.94 -3.21 -12.44
CA THR A 3 24.68 -2.90 -11.02
C THR A 3 23.28 -2.29 -10.78
N ALA A 4 22.74 -1.61 -11.79
CA ALA A 4 21.38 -1.07 -11.76
C ALA A 4 20.31 -2.18 -11.78
N GLN A 5 20.56 -3.29 -12.45
CA GLN A 5 19.64 -4.42 -12.57
C GLN A 5 19.57 -5.25 -11.27
N GLU A 6 20.73 -5.41 -10.59
CA GLU A 6 20.78 -6.07 -9.26
C GLU A 6 20.13 -5.20 -8.18
N ASN A 7 20.32 -3.88 -8.22
CA ASN A 7 19.66 -2.95 -7.33
C ASN A 7 18.14 -2.95 -7.54
N LEU A 8 17.66 -3.00 -8.78
CA LEU A 8 16.23 -3.06 -9.09
C LEU A 8 15.58 -4.36 -8.58
N GLN A 9 16.24 -5.51 -8.80
CA GLN A 9 15.74 -6.79 -8.26
C GLN A 9 15.72 -6.83 -6.73
N THR A 10 16.69 -6.19 -6.09
CA THR A 10 16.76 -6.06 -4.63
C THR A 10 15.66 -5.13 -4.10
N ILE A 11 15.33 -4.06 -4.80
CA ILE A 11 14.26 -3.13 -4.44
C ILE A 11 12.88 -3.77 -4.62
N LEU A 12 12.70 -4.59 -5.66
CA LEU A 12 11.46 -5.30 -5.96
C LEU A 12 11.18 -6.49 -5.06
N ALA A 13 12.23 -7.23 -4.70
CA ALA A 13 12.13 -8.31 -3.70
C ALA A 13 11.82 -7.76 -2.28
N ARG A 14 12.04 -6.48 -2.05
CA ARG A 14 11.53 -5.78 -0.89
C ARG A 14 10.05 -5.42 -1.15
N LYS A 15 9.11 -6.36 -0.89
CA LYS A 15 7.79 -5.95 -0.38
C LYS A 15 8.08 -4.87 0.66
N PRO A 16 7.31 -3.77 0.73
CA PRO A 16 7.64 -2.67 1.61
C PRO A 16 7.97 -3.27 2.97
N ASP A 17 9.25 -3.21 3.28
CA ASP A 17 9.75 -3.57 4.58
C ASP A 17 9.19 -2.46 5.46
N TYR A 18 7.96 -2.66 5.90
CA TYR A 18 7.44 -1.90 7.02
C TYR A 18 8.30 -2.35 8.20
N GLY A 19 9.52 -1.86 8.23
CA GLY A 19 10.50 -2.17 9.25
C GLY A 19 9.88 -1.92 10.60
N LEU A 20 9.10 -2.93 11.03
CA LEU A 20 8.16 -2.83 12.13
C LEU A 20 8.88 -2.34 13.37
N LEU A 21 10.21 -2.51 13.45
CA LEU A 21 10.72 -2.64 14.77
C LEU A 21 12.17 -2.18 14.96
N ASP A 22 12.92 -1.97 13.89
CA ASP A 22 14.36 -1.66 14.00
C ASP A 22 14.67 -0.17 14.24
N ARG A 23 13.66 0.69 14.39
CA ARG A 23 13.80 2.13 14.65
C ARG A 23 13.04 2.59 15.92
N ALA A 24 12.97 1.74 16.93
CA ALA A 24 12.45 2.12 18.24
C ALA A 24 13.24 3.27 18.91
N ASP A 25 14.44 3.56 18.39
CA ASP A 25 15.34 4.57 18.95
C ASP A 25 15.25 5.96 18.30
N VAL A 26 14.32 6.18 17.34
CA VAL A 26 14.08 7.55 16.86
C VAL A 26 13.24 8.26 17.91
N PRO A 27 13.77 9.30 18.61
CA PRO A 27 13.00 10.06 19.56
C PRO A 27 11.77 10.61 18.85
N VAL A 28 10.58 10.22 19.30
CA VAL A 28 9.34 10.84 18.86
C VAL A 28 9.44 12.30 19.29
N PRO A 29 9.50 13.28 18.37
CA PRO A 29 9.31 14.65 18.79
C PRO A 29 7.93 14.68 19.44
N GLU A 30 7.86 15.04 20.70
CA GLU A 30 6.60 15.38 21.36
C GLU A 30 6.03 16.57 20.59
N SER A 31 5.23 16.29 19.58
CA SER A 31 4.41 17.32 18.94
C SER A 31 3.46 17.79 20.01
N SER A 32 3.64 19.02 20.44
CA SER A 32 2.70 19.70 21.32
C SER A 32 1.30 19.59 20.70
N PRO A 33 0.29 19.17 21.46
CA PRO A 33 -1.08 18.99 20.96
C PRO A 33 -1.75 20.27 20.47
N ASP A 34 -1.09 21.41 20.57
CA ASP A 34 -1.65 22.75 20.29
C ASP A 34 -1.28 23.35 18.92
N GLU A 35 -0.46 22.70 18.10
CA GLU A 35 -0.36 23.10 16.70
C GLU A 35 -1.53 22.46 15.94
N LEU A 36 -2.61 23.20 15.79
CA LEU A 36 -3.68 22.93 14.84
C LEU A 36 -3.01 22.61 13.49
N SER A 37 -3.00 21.34 13.11
CA SER A 37 -2.52 20.96 11.78
C SER A 37 -3.24 21.82 10.76
N PRO A 38 -2.54 22.48 9.84
CA PRO A 38 -3.20 23.33 8.85
C PRO A 38 -4.28 22.48 8.15
N GLU A 39 -5.44 23.09 7.91
CA GLU A 39 -6.52 22.39 7.21
C GLU A 39 -5.98 21.74 5.92
N PRO A 40 -6.37 20.47 5.63
CA PRO A 40 -5.88 19.79 4.46
C PRO A 40 -6.24 20.59 3.19
N PRO A 41 -5.42 20.57 2.14
CA PRO A 41 -5.64 21.31 0.90
C PRO A 41 -6.78 20.71 0.03
N TYR A 42 -7.64 19.90 0.62
CA TYR A 42 -8.83 19.30 0.02
C TYR A 42 -10.01 19.31 0.98
N THR A 43 -11.20 19.18 0.43
CA THR A 43 -12.43 18.85 1.17
C THR A 43 -12.80 17.40 0.91
N GLU A 44 -13.54 16.78 1.82
CA GLU A 44 -14.01 15.41 1.65
C GLU A 44 -15.48 15.25 1.94
N HIS A 45 -16.14 14.33 1.23
CA HIS A 45 -17.51 13.91 1.46
C HIS A 45 -17.71 12.46 1.00
N PRO A 46 -18.75 11.76 1.47
CA PRO A 46 -19.12 10.45 0.95
C PRO A 46 -19.51 10.52 -0.52
N ALA A 47 -19.05 9.56 -1.34
CA ALA A 47 -19.45 9.47 -2.75
C ALA A 47 -20.94 9.14 -2.89
N SER A 48 -21.61 9.77 -3.83
CA SER A 48 -22.95 9.39 -4.26
C SER A 48 -22.93 8.64 -5.59
N LEU A 49 -23.85 7.71 -5.76
CA LEU A 49 -24.01 6.99 -7.02
C LEU A 49 -24.33 7.92 -8.20
N SER A 50 -25.05 9.01 -7.95
CA SER A 50 -25.40 9.99 -8.99
C SER A 50 -24.18 10.74 -9.48
N GLU A 51 -23.27 11.13 -8.59
CA GLU A 51 -22.00 11.76 -8.99
C GLU A 51 -21.15 10.82 -9.84
N CYS A 52 -20.95 9.58 -9.37
CA CYS A 52 -20.18 8.58 -10.11
C CYS A 52 -20.74 8.35 -11.52
N LYS A 53 -22.07 8.22 -11.66
CA LYS A 53 -22.73 8.09 -12.97
C LYS A 53 -22.50 9.31 -13.85
N THR A 54 -22.61 10.51 -13.30
CA THR A 54 -22.38 11.74 -14.05
C THR A 54 -20.94 11.80 -14.58
N TRP A 55 -19.94 11.49 -13.77
CA TRP A 55 -18.55 11.51 -14.22
C TRP A 55 -18.27 10.40 -15.26
N LEU A 56 -18.90 9.24 -15.11
CA LEU A 56 -18.83 8.13 -16.05
C LEU A 56 -19.40 8.51 -17.41
N GLU A 57 -20.62 9.07 -17.44
CA GLU A 57 -21.30 9.54 -18.65
C GLU A 57 -20.53 10.66 -19.36
N GLN A 58 -19.85 11.50 -18.60
CA GLN A 58 -18.98 12.56 -19.13
C GLN A 58 -17.63 12.02 -19.62
N GLY A 59 -17.31 10.75 -19.41
CA GLY A 59 -16.03 10.14 -19.78
C GLY A 59 -14.83 10.68 -19.00
N ARG A 60 -15.07 11.19 -17.78
CA ARG A 60 -14.06 11.81 -16.90
C ARG A 60 -13.53 10.89 -15.82
N LEU A 61 -14.19 9.74 -15.64
CA LEU A 61 -13.82 8.78 -14.58
C LEU A 61 -12.76 7.83 -15.10
N TYR A 62 -11.67 7.74 -14.36
CA TYR A 62 -10.58 6.81 -14.57
C TYR A 62 -10.37 5.99 -13.30
N ALA A 63 -9.71 4.85 -13.42
CA ALA A 63 -9.26 4.05 -12.28
C ALA A 63 -7.76 3.78 -12.40
N LEU A 64 -7.08 3.77 -11.28
CA LEU A 64 -5.78 3.17 -11.12
C LEU A 64 -5.97 1.86 -10.36
N ILE A 65 -5.72 0.75 -11.03
CA ILE A 65 -6.07 -0.60 -10.58
C ILE A 65 -4.79 -1.39 -10.31
N ASP A 66 -4.72 -2.06 -9.16
CA ASP A 66 -3.63 -2.99 -8.85
C ASP A 66 -3.79 -4.28 -9.67
N GLY A 67 -2.81 -4.60 -10.49
CA GLY A 67 -2.82 -5.80 -11.33
C GLY A 67 -2.70 -7.11 -10.54
N LEU A 68 -2.23 -7.06 -9.29
CA LEU A 68 -2.12 -8.24 -8.42
C LEU A 68 -3.46 -8.65 -7.80
N ASP A 69 -4.31 -7.66 -7.48
CA ASP A 69 -5.56 -7.91 -6.76
C ASP A 69 -6.70 -8.31 -7.69
N LEU A 70 -6.59 -8.01 -8.98
CA LEU A 70 -7.62 -8.35 -9.97
C LEU A 70 -7.08 -9.29 -11.05
N VAL A 71 -7.33 -10.57 -10.86
CA VAL A 71 -6.96 -11.63 -11.81
C VAL A 71 -7.63 -11.36 -13.18
N ASP A 72 -6.86 -11.48 -14.26
CA ASP A 72 -7.31 -11.28 -15.65
C ASP A 72 -7.69 -9.82 -16.02
N LEU A 73 -7.39 -8.84 -15.17
CA LEU A 73 -7.62 -7.43 -15.51
C LEU A 73 -7.02 -7.04 -16.87
N PRO A 74 -5.74 -7.38 -17.18
CA PRO A 74 -5.17 -7.04 -18.49
C PRO A 74 -5.97 -7.62 -19.65
N GLY A 75 -6.45 -8.86 -19.54
CA GLY A 75 -7.26 -9.50 -20.57
C GLY A 75 -8.61 -8.81 -20.77
N GLN A 76 -9.29 -8.47 -19.68
CA GLN A 76 -10.58 -7.80 -19.71
C GLN A 76 -10.50 -6.39 -20.29
N VAL A 77 -9.49 -5.62 -19.89
CA VAL A 77 -9.32 -4.22 -20.36
C VAL A 77 -8.82 -4.17 -21.80
N SER A 78 -7.83 -4.99 -22.15
CA SER A 78 -7.26 -5.00 -23.52
C SER A 78 -8.26 -5.43 -24.59
N GLN A 79 -9.21 -6.30 -24.26
CA GLN A 79 -10.26 -6.72 -25.17
C GLN A 79 -11.28 -5.62 -25.47
N ARG A 80 -11.53 -4.75 -24.48
CA ARG A 80 -12.57 -3.71 -24.56
C ARG A 80 -12.05 -2.37 -25.04
N HIS A 81 -10.88 -1.99 -24.57
CA HIS A 81 -10.31 -0.66 -24.81
C HIS A 81 -8.78 -0.71 -24.98
N PRO A 82 -8.26 -1.28 -26.06
CA PRO A 82 -6.82 -1.48 -26.24
C PRO A 82 -5.97 -0.20 -26.20
N ASN A 83 -6.60 0.97 -26.37
CA ASN A 83 -5.91 2.26 -26.37
C ASN A 83 -6.10 3.08 -25.08
N VAL A 84 -6.80 2.53 -24.08
CA VAL A 84 -7.17 3.27 -22.85
C VAL A 84 -6.65 2.57 -21.60
N ASP A 85 -5.79 1.59 -21.78
CA ASP A 85 -5.12 0.82 -20.74
C ASP A 85 -3.63 1.10 -20.80
N VAL A 86 -3.10 1.82 -19.82
CA VAL A 86 -1.68 2.13 -19.74
C VAL A 86 -1.11 1.67 -18.41
N ALA A 87 -0.07 0.84 -18.50
CA ALA A 87 0.69 0.39 -17.36
C ALA A 87 1.35 1.57 -16.64
N LEU A 88 1.28 1.58 -15.30
CA LEU A 88 1.94 2.60 -14.49
C LEU A 88 3.46 2.43 -14.54
N TYR A 89 3.95 1.20 -14.45
CA TYR A 89 5.37 0.91 -14.54
C TYR A 89 5.82 0.80 -16.00
N ASP A 90 7.01 1.30 -16.32
CA ASP A 90 7.59 1.26 -17.64
C ASP A 90 9.01 0.69 -17.67
N GLY A 91 9.61 0.65 -18.86
CA GLY A 91 10.95 0.17 -19.07
C GLY A 91 11.15 -1.30 -18.69
N LEU A 92 12.34 -1.63 -18.25
CA LEU A 92 12.70 -3.01 -17.84
C LEU A 92 11.89 -3.48 -16.64
N PHE A 93 11.53 -2.55 -15.73
CA PHE A 93 10.72 -2.85 -14.58
C PHE A 93 9.30 -3.27 -14.99
N GLY A 94 8.65 -2.50 -15.86
CA GLY A 94 7.32 -2.84 -16.37
C GLY A 94 7.32 -4.13 -17.20
N ALA A 95 8.36 -4.37 -17.98
CA ALA A 95 8.48 -5.59 -18.79
C ALA A 95 8.61 -6.88 -17.96
N HIS A 96 9.27 -6.82 -16.80
CA HIS A 96 9.38 -7.98 -15.90
C HIS A 96 8.11 -8.25 -15.08
N HIS A 97 7.25 -7.24 -14.90
CA HIS A 97 6.05 -7.29 -14.08
C HIS A 97 4.79 -6.92 -14.87
N GLU A 98 4.75 -7.25 -16.16
CA GLU A 98 3.67 -6.81 -17.07
C GLU A 98 2.27 -7.20 -16.57
N LEU A 99 2.13 -8.38 -15.97
CA LEU A 99 0.86 -8.87 -15.43
C LEU A 99 0.52 -8.31 -14.04
N GLU A 100 1.54 -7.85 -13.33
CA GLU A 100 1.44 -7.36 -11.94
C GLU A 100 1.43 -5.83 -11.87
N THR A 101 1.71 -5.16 -13.00
CA THR A 101 1.81 -3.71 -13.02
C THR A 101 0.45 -3.06 -12.83
N PRO A 102 0.37 -2.04 -11.96
CA PRO A 102 -0.86 -1.25 -11.84
C PRO A 102 -1.18 -0.55 -13.16
N ARG A 103 -2.47 -0.41 -13.45
CA ARG A 103 -2.95 0.11 -14.73
C ARG A 103 -3.88 1.29 -14.56
N PHE A 104 -3.65 2.33 -15.37
CA PHE A 104 -4.63 3.38 -15.58
C PHE A 104 -5.64 2.93 -16.64
N VAL A 105 -6.90 3.02 -16.28
CA VAL A 105 -8.00 2.58 -17.13
C VAL A 105 -9.07 3.66 -17.17
N ARG A 106 -9.56 3.99 -18.37
CA ARG A 106 -10.75 4.81 -18.49
C ARG A 106 -11.98 3.96 -18.16
N MET A 107 -12.78 4.46 -17.22
CA MET A 107 -13.99 3.76 -16.79
C MET A 107 -15.13 3.92 -17.78
N ASP A 108 -15.85 2.83 -18.00
CA ASP A 108 -17.15 2.79 -18.64
C ASP A 108 -18.13 1.97 -17.80
N THR A 109 -19.38 1.89 -18.21
CA THR A 109 -20.43 1.17 -17.47
C THR A 109 -20.10 -0.32 -17.34
N GLU A 110 -19.57 -0.92 -18.40
CA GLU A 110 -19.29 -2.36 -18.45
C GLU A 110 -18.13 -2.73 -17.53
N LEU A 111 -17.07 -1.92 -17.52
CA LEU A 111 -15.93 -2.09 -16.60
C LEU A 111 -16.35 -1.83 -15.15
N MET A 112 -17.23 -0.85 -14.92
CA MET A 112 -17.76 -0.58 -13.58
C MET A 112 -18.57 -1.79 -13.06
N ASP A 113 -19.42 -2.38 -13.87
CA ASP A 113 -20.21 -3.56 -13.52
C ASP A 113 -19.29 -4.77 -13.23
N TRP A 114 -18.21 -4.93 -13.99
CA TRP A 114 -17.22 -5.98 -13.75
C TRP A 114 -16.43 -5.77 -12.45
N LEU A 115 -16.08 -4.52 -12.11
CA LEU A 115 -15.37 -4.19 -10.86
C LEU A 115 -16.27 -4.24 -9.63
N GLN A 116 -17.58 -4.15 -9.77
CA GLN A 116 -18.52 -4.06 -8.65
C GLN A 116 -18.34 -5.13 -7.57
N PRO A 117 -18.09 -6.43 -7.89
CA PRO A 117 -17.81 -7.44 -6.86
C PRO A 117 -16.53 -7.15 -6.07
N ALA A 118 -15.47 -6.70 -6.73
CA ALA A 118 -14.21 -6.35 -6.08
C ALA A 118 -14.37 -5.12 -5.16
N LEU A 119 -15.15 -4.13 -5.60
CA LEU A 119 -15.48 -2.94 -4.80
C LEU A 119 -16.16 -3.29 -3.47
N GLN A 120 -16.90 -4.40 -3.42
CA GLN A 120 -17.63 -4.85 -2.23
C GLN A 120 -16.79 -5.70 -1.28
N THR A 121 -15.76 -6.39 -1.79
CA THR A 121 -15.03 -7.42 -1.06
C THR A 121 -13.62 -7.01 -0.65
N ASP A 122 -12.97 -6.19 -1.47
CA ASP A 122 -11.58 -5.78 -1.24
C ASP A 122 -11.37 -4.29 -1.52
N PRO A 123 -11.09 -3.48 -0.49
CA PRO A 123 -10.76 -2.06 -0.69
C PRO A 123 -9.37 -1.85 -1.31
N GLY A 124 -8.55 -2.89 -1.47
CA GLY A 124 -7.17 -2.82 -1.94
C GLY A 124 -7.00 -2.80 -3.46
N TRP A 125 -8.06 -3.09 -4.24
CA TRP A 125 -8.00 -3.23 -5.70
C TRP A 125 -7.47 -1.99 -6.44
N GLY A 126 -7.53 -0.80 -5.83
CA GLY A 126 -7.14 0.47 -6.43
C GLY A 126 -8.07 1.61 -6.04
N TRP A 127 -8.05 2.69 -6.79
CA TRP A 127 -8.88 3.86 -6.55
C TRP A 127 -9.28 4.55 -7.85
N CYS A 128 -10.35 5.35 -7.80
CA CYS A 128 -10.82 6.11 -8.96
C CYS A 128 -10.44 7.59 -8.86
N LEU A 129 -10.38 8.20 -10.04
CA LEU A 129 -10.02 9.61 -10.18
C LEU A 129 -10.88 10.28 -11.25
N VAL A 130 -11.21 11.54 -11.03
CA VAL A 130 -11.97 12.37 -11.96
C VAL A 130 -11.05 13.46 -12.48
N LEU A 131 -10.95 13.56 -13.81
CA LEU A 131 -10.08 14.54 -14.44
C LEU A 131 -10.58 15.97 -14.25
N ARG A 132 -9.64 16.89 -14.18
CA ARG A 132 -9.87 18.33 -14.31
C ARG A 132 -10.41 18.66 -15.70
N ASP A 133 -11.16 19.76 -15.81
CA ASP A 133 -11.91 20.11 -17.02
C ASP A 133 -11.03 20.28 -18.26
N ASP A 134 -9.85 20.85 -18.11
CA ASP A 134 -8.88 21.05 -19.19
C ASP A 134 -8.30 19.73 -19.72
N LEU A 135 -8.01 18.78 -18.83
CA LEU A 135 -7.56 17.44 -19.22
C LEU A 135 -8.70 16.61 -19.83
N ALA A 136 -9.89 16.73 -19.29
CA ALA A 136 -11.07 16.05 -19.82
C ALA A 136 -11.46 16.55 -21.23
N ALA A 137 -11.02 17.73 -21.63
CA ALA A 137 -11.21 18.27 -22.97
C ALA A 137 -10.23 17.70 -24.02
N LEU A 138 -9.17 17.01 -23.57
CA LEU A 138 -8.22 16.34 -24.46
C LEU A 138 -8.83 15.06 -25.06
N SER A 139 -8.17 14.52 -26.08
CA SER A 139 -8.49 13.15 -26.51
C SER A 139 -8.20 12.17 -25.36
N PRO A 140 -8.93 11.03 -25.28
CA PRO A 140 -8.71 10.04 -24.23
C PRO A 140 -7.25 9.58 -24.13
N ASP A 141 -6.57 9.38 -25.24
CA ASP A 141 -5.17 8.96 -25.30
C ASP A 141 -4.23 10.06 -24.74
N ALA A 142 -4.49 11.33 -25.06
CA ALA A 142 -3.71 12.44 -24.53
C ALA A 142 -3.95 12.63 -23.02
N ALA A 143 -5.20 12.50 -22.59
CA ALA A 143 -5.56 12.60 -21.18
C ALA A 143 -4.89 11.52 -20.33
N ILE A 144 -4.99 10.26 -20.75
CA ILE A 144 -4.39 9.13 -20.02
C ILE A 144 -2.86 9.22 -20.02
N LYS A 145 -2.27 9.63 -21.15
CA LYS A 145 -0.82 9.86 -21.19
C LYS A 145 -0.37 10.92 -20.19
N THR A 146 -1.06 12.05 -20.11
CA THR A 146 -0.74 13.11 -19.16
C THR A 146 -0.85 12.61 -17.72
N LEU A 147 -1.90 11.85 -17.39
CA LEU A 147 -2.06 11.22 -16.08
C LEU A 147 -0.90 10.29 -15.75
N VAL A 148 -0.58 9.37 -16.67
CA VAL A 148 0.48 8.38 -16.46
C VAL A 148 1.82 9.06 -16.26
N ASP A 149 2.17 10.04 -17.11
CA ASP A 149 3.42 10.78 -16.99
C ASP A 149 3.50 11.52 -15.64
N HIS A 150 2.40 12.14 -15.21
CA HIS A 150 2.32 12.80 -13.92
C HIS A 150 2.53 11.82 -12.76
N PHE A 151 1.78 10.73 -12.70
CA PHE A 151 1.89 9.77 -11.60
C PHE A 151 3.20 8.97 -11.62
N ARG A 152 3.79 8.75 -12.79
CA ARG A 152 5.15 8.19 -12.90
C ARG A 152 6.19 9.06 -12.24
N SER A 153 6.04 10.38 -12.30
CA SER A 153 6.95 11.30 -11.62
C SER A 153 6.96 11.15 -10.10
N HIS A 154 5.86 10.65 -9.53
CA HIS A 154 5.68 10.38 -8.10
C HIS A 154 6.10 8.98 -7.66
N LEU A 155 6.38 8.05 -8.58
CA LEU A 155 6.69 6.66 -8.22
C LEU A 155 7.95 6.51 -7.39
N TRP A 156 8.97 7.28 -7.73
CA TRP A 156 10.29 7.17 -7.12
C TRP A 156 10.53 8.34 -6.20
N VAL A 157 10.57 8.06 -4.91
CA VAL A 157 10.91 9.03 -3.89
C VAL A 157 12.26 8.66 -3.27
N LYS A 158 13.02 9.65 -2.84
CA LYS A 158 14.30 9.43 -2.17
C LYS A 158 14.16 9.74 -0.70
N GLU A 159 14.54 8.78 0.13
CA GLU A 159 14.74 9.07 1.54
C GLU A 159 15.85 10.11 1.72
N PRO A 160 15.87 10.85 2.83
CA PRO A 160 16.93 11.81 3.12
C PRO A 160 18.34 11.21 3.12
N GLN A 161 18.45 9.90 3.37
CA GLN A 161 19.72 9.14 3.29
C GLN A 161 20.09 8.77 1.85
N GLY A 162 19.22 9.09 0.88
CA GLY A 162 19.46 8.87 -0.55
C GLY A 162 18.99 7.50 -1.07
N GLU A 163 18.45 6.65 -0.24
CA GLU A 163 17.87 5.37 -0.65
C GLU A 163 16.62 5.61 -1.51
N PRO A 164 16.52 5.02 -2.71
CA PRO A 164 15.33 5.11 -3.53
C PRO A 164 14.19 4.26 -2.94
N TRP A 165 13.00 4.82 -2.91
CA TRP A 165 11.80 4.15 -2.42
C TRP A 165 10.69 4.21 -3.47
N ILE A 166 9.90 3.14 -3.59
CA ILE A 166 8.73 3.13 -4.49
C ILE A 166 7.51 3.55 -3.68
N PHE A 167 6.91 4.67 -4.09
CA PHE A 167 5.59 5.06 -3.59
C PHE A 167 4.52 4.23 -4.27
N ARG A 168 3.90 3.31 -3.53
CA ARG A 168 2.82 2.45 -4.01
C ARG A 168 1.51 3.22 -4.16
N LEU A 169 1.54 4.20 -5.04
CA LEU A 169 0.40 5.11 -5.24
C LEU A 169 -0.86 4.44 -5.81
N HIS A 170 -0.78 3.17 -6.24
CA HIS A 170 -1.93 2.35 -6.64
C HIS A 170 -2.67 1.76 -5.45
N ASP A 171 -2.02 1.60 -4.30
CA ASP A 171 -2.64 1.11 -3.07
C ASP A 171 -3.39 2.26 -2.36
N PRO A 172 -4.73 2.23 -2.28
CA PRO A 172 -5.52 3.32 -1.70
C PRO A 172 -5.22 3.54 -0.22
N ARG A 173 -4.76 2.51 0.50
CA ARG A 173 -4.37 2.62 1.91
C ARG A 173 -3.10 3.45 2.06
N VAL A 174 -2.12 3.20 1.17
CA VAL A 174 -0.87 3.96 1.14
C VAL A 174 -1.12 5.41 0.77
N VAL A 175 -1.98 5.66 -0.23
CA VAL A 175 -2.38 7.03 -0.62
C VAL A 175 -3.13 7.73 0.51
N SER A 176 -4.09 7.05 1.16
CA SER A 176 -4.84 7.60 2.29
C SER A 176 -3.92 7.99 3.45
N ASN A 177 -2.97 7.12 3.79
CA ASN A 177 -2.00 7.39 4.85
C ASN A 177 -1.06 8.54 4.48
N TRP A 178 -0.60 8.57 3.22
CA TRP A 178 0.26 9.64 2.74
C TRP A 178 -0.44 11.01 2.76
N LEU A 179 -1.70 11.10 2.34
CA LEU A 179 -2.50 12.32 2.38
C LEU A 179 -2.64 12.92 3.79
N GLN A 180 -2.54 12.10 4.83
CA GLN A 180 -2.62 12.55 6.22
C GLN A 180 -1.30 13.13 6.76
N CYS A 181 -0.17 12.84 6.10
CA CYS A 181 1.15 13.24 6.60
C CYS A 181 2.01 14.01 5.58
N ALA A 182 1.56 14.11 4.33
CA ALA A 182 2.23 14.89 3.30
C ALA A 182 2.04 16.39 3.52
N THR A 183 2.96 17.19 3.02
CA THR A 183 2.81 18.66 3.05
C THR A 183 1.70 19.11 2.11
N ALA A 184 1.14 20.28 2.35
CA ALA A 184 0.13 20.87 1.46
C ALA A 184 0.64 21.00 0.02
N GLU A 185 1.88 21.41 -0.19
CA GLU A 185 2.51 21.53 -1.51
C GLU A 185 2.60 20.17 -2.22
N GLN A 186 2.97 19.10 -1.50
CA GLN A 186 3.03 17.75 -2.06
C GLN A 186 1.65 17.26 -2.48
N ILE A 187 0.63 17.48 -1.64
CA ILE A 187 -0.75 17.09 -1.93
C ILE A 187 -1.29 17.89 -3.12
N GLU A 188 -1.09 19.21 -3.15
CA GLU A 188 -1.50 20.07 -4.26
C GLU A 188 -0.86 19.62 -5.58
N HIS A 189 0.44 19.30 -5.57
CA HIS A 189 1.13 18.79 -6.76
C HIS A 189 0.56 17.43 -7.19
N PHE A 190 0.41 16.49 -6.27
CA PHE A 190 -0.12 15.14 -6.55
C PHE A 190 -1.53 15.18 -7.12
N LEU A 191 -2.38 16.03 -6.58
CA LEU A 191 -3.78 16.18 -6.98
C LEU A 191 -3.96 17.13 -8.19
N SER A 192 -2.91 17.78 -8.67
CA SER A 192 -3.00 18.84 -9.69
C SER A 192 -3.74 18.46 -10.98
N PRO A 193 -3.67 17.23 -11.53
CA PRO A 193 -4.43 16.83 -12.71
C PRO A 193 -5.88 16.46 -12.41
N LEU A 194 -6.28 16.42 -11.13
CA LEU A 194 -7.53 15.83 -10.69
C LEU A 194 -8.51 16.88 -10.22
N ARG A 195 -9.78 16.65 -10.52
CA ARG A 195 -10.91 17.35 -9.94
C ARG A 195 -11.39 16.68 -8.65
N HIS A 196 -11.41 15.33 -8.65
CA HIS A 196 -11.78 14.53 -7.49
C HIS A 196 -10.96 13.25 -7.47
N VAL A 197 -10.76 12.74 -6.26
CA VAL A 197 -10.21 11.41 -5.99
C VAL A 197 -11.25 10.61 -5.23
N LEU A 198 -11.50 9.38 -5.61
CA LEU A 198 -12.41 8.45 -4.95
C LEU A 198 -11.57 7.37 -4.29
N LEU A 199 -11.43 7.44 -2.98
CA LEU A 199 -10.73 6.42 -2.19
C LEU A 199 -11.77 5.48 -1.59
N HIS A 200 -11.58 4.19 -1.85
CA HIS A 200 -12.42 3.15 -1.31
C HIS A 200 -11.95 2.77 0.11
N GLU A 201 -12.88 2.73 1.04
CA GLU A 201 -12.68 2.23 2.41
C GLU A 201 -13.59 1.03 2.64
N ALA A 202 -13.35 0.27 3.69
CA ALA A 202 -14.04 -1.00 3.95
C ALA A 202 -15.58 -0.96 3.88
N LYS A 203 -16.20 0.24 4.04
CA LYS A 203 -17.68 0.39 4.03
C LYS A 203 -18.18 1.61 3.29
N SER A 204 -17.30 2.42 2.72
CA SER A 204 -17.66 3.69 2.08
C SER A 204 -16.64 4.07 1.01
N VAL A 205 -17.05 4.98 0.13
CA VAL A 205 -16.14 5.64 -0.80
C VAL A 205 -16.09 7.11 -0.41
N ARG A 206 -14.90 7.63 -0.14
CA ARG A 206 -14.68 9.06 0.10
C ARG A 206 -14.31 9.76 -1.20
N VAL A 207 -14.92 10.88 -1.45
CA VAL A 207 -14.53 11.81 -2.51
C VAL A 207 -13.68 12.90 -1.91
N LEU A 208 -12.44 13.01 -2.34
CA LEU A 208 -11.55 14.11 -2.02
C LEU A 208 -11.61 15.13 -3.16
N THR A 209 -11.87 16.37 -2.84
CA THR A 209 -11.90 17.47 -3.81
C THR A 209 -10.80 18.45 -3.43
N PRO A 210 -9.77 18.63 -4.27
CA PRO A 210 -8.76 19.65 -4.05
C PRO A 210 -9.44 21.00 -3.84
N ARG A 211 -9.06 21.72 -2.77
CA ARG A 211 -9.55 23.08 -2.59
C ARG A 211 -9.00 23.92 -3.74
N ALA A 212 -9.90 24.63 -4.42
CA ALA A 212 -9.48 25.68 -5.30
C ALA A 212 -8.82 26.76 -4.44
N ARG A 213 -7.56 26.59 -4.09
CA ARG A 213 -6.69 27.77 -4.07
C ARG A 213 -6.85 28.32 -5.46
N GLU A 214 -6.88 29.66 -5.61
CA GLU A 214 -6.59 30.25 -6.90
C GLU A 214 -5.39 29.47 -7.43
N LEU A 215 -5.69 28.42 -8.22
CA LEU A 215 -4.69 27.58 -8.81
C LEU A 215 -3.88 28.59 -9.55
N SER A 216 -2.79 29.04 -8.93
CA SER A 216 -1.81 29.78 -9.69
C SER A 216 -1.60 28.87 -10.89
N SER A 217 -1.93 29.39 -12.07
CA SER A 217 -1.77 28.71 -13.33
C SER A 217 -0.33 28.17 -13.56
N ASP A 218 0.48 28.26 -12.54
CA ASP A 218 1.89 27.99 -12.47
C ASP A 218 2.25 26.59 -11.93
N THR A 219 1.31 25.80 -11.39
CA THR A 219 1.65 24.40 -11.06
C THR A 219 1.60 23.58 -12.34
N ASP A 220 2.68 23.62 -13.07
CA ASP A 220 2.88 22.76 -14.24
C ASP A 220 2.90 21.30 -13.79
N PRO A 221 1.93 20.46 -14.19
CA PRO A 221 1.91 19.05 -13.85
C PRO A 221 3.11 18.27 -14.40
N THR A 222 3.93 18.90 -15.25
CA THR A 222 5.18 18.33 -15.75
C THR A 222 6.39 18.71 -14.89
N SER A 223 6.23 19.58 -13.89
CA SER A 223 7.29 19.89 -12.94
C SER A 223 7.61 18.67 -12.04
N PRO A 224 8.86 18.51 -11.60
CA PRO A 224 9.18 17.43 -10.69
C PRO A 224 8.44 17.59 -9.34
N PRO A 225 7.96 16.49 -8.75
CA PRO A 225 7.26 16.56 -7.48
C PRO A 225 8.15 17.11 -6.36
N PRO A 226 7.58 17.83 -5.39
CA PRO A 226 8.31 18.30 -4.23
C PRO A 226 8.96 17.14 -3.45
N PRO A 227 10.17 17.30 -2.93
CA PRO A 227 10.85 16.26 -2.16
C PRO A 227 10.09 15.95 -0.87
N TRP A 228 10.16 14.70 -0.44
CA TRP A 228 9.53 14.29 0.80
C TRP A 228 10.43 14.62 2.00
N PRO A 229 9.94 15.35 3.00
CA PRO A 229 10.68 15.57 4.24
C PRO A 229 10.75 14.28 5.08
N GLN A 230 11.73 14.20 5.96
CA GLN A 230 11.92 13.06 6.87
C GLN A 230 10.66 12.75 7.70
N SER A 231 9.92 13.79 8.09
CA SER A 231 8.68 13.65 8.86
C SER A 231 7.60 12.85 8.11
N THR A 232 7.46 13.03 6.80
CA THR A 232 6.51 12.26 5.98
C THR A 232 6.88 10.78 5.97
N PHE A 233 8.16 10.42 5.78
CA PHE A 233 8.59 9.02 5.86
C PHE A 233 8.33 8.43 7.25
N GLN A 234 8.69 9.14 8.31
CA GLN A 234 8.46 8.68 9.68
C GLN A 234 6.97 8.48 9.99
N ALA A 235 6.12 9.40 9.53
CA ALA A 235 4.68 9.28 9.71
C ALA A 235 4.12 8.08 8.95
N LEU A 236 4.49 7.88 7.68
CA LEU A 236 4.07 6.71 6.89
C LEU A 236 4.53 5.39 7.51
N HIS A 237 5.76 5.33 8.00
CA HIS A 237 6.24 4.14 8.71
C HIS A 237 5.39 3.83 9.93
N ARG A 238 5.08 4.83 10.77
CA ARG A 238 4.21 4.63 11.95
C ARG A 238 2.82 4.17 11.56
N MET A 239 2.20 4.80 10.57
CA MET A 239 0.85 4.44 10.12
C MET A 239 0.82 3.01 9.55
N GLY A 240 1.82 2.65 8.74
CA GLY A 240 1.94 1.28 8.22
C GLY A 240 2.14 0.23 9.33
N GLN A 241 2.88 0.58 10.38
CA GLN A 241 3.04 -0.28 11.57
C GLN A 241 1.71 -0.48 12.30
N GLU A 242 0.96 0.61 12.55
CA GLU A 242 -0.34 0.53 13.21
C GLU A 242 -1.34 -0.30 12.40
N ASP A 243 -1.40 -0.10 11.09
CA ASP A 243 -2.26 -0.88 10.20
C ASP A 243 -1.91 -2.37 10.23
N LEU A 244 -0.62 -2.71 10.21
CA LEU A 244 -0.17 -4.10 10.29
C LEU A 244 -0.53 -4.71 11.65
N LEU A 245 -0.28 -3.99 12.75
CA LEU A 245 -0.65 -4.47 14.09
C LEU A 245 -2.15 -4.73 14.19
N LEU A 246 -2.99 -3.86 13.64
CA LEU A 246 -4.45 -4.04 13.63
C LEU A 246 -4.87 -5.28 12.81
N ARG A 247 -4.26 -5.51 11.65
CA ARG A 247 -4.54 -6.71 10.84
C ARG A 247 -4.09 -7.98 11.55
N LEU A 248 -2.88 -8.00 12.12
CA LEU A 248 -2.38 -9.14 12.90
C LEU A 248 -3.24 -9.42 14.14
N GLN A 249 -3.71 -8.38 14.82
CA GLN A 249 -4.62 -8.48 15.96
C GLN A 249 -5.95 -9.13 15.55
N THR A 250 -6.52 -8.65 14.45
CA THR A 250 -7.77 -9.19 13.87
C THR A 250 -7.59 -10.65 13.47
N HIS A 251 -6.50 -10.96 12.78
CA HIS A 251 -6.16 -12.32 12.36
C HIS A 251 -6.04 -13.29 13.55
N LEU A 252 -5.23 -12.93 14.55
CA LEU A 252 -5.03 -13.80 15.72
C LEU A 252 -6.31 -14.04 16.50
N ARG A 253 -7.17 -13.02 16.68
CA ARG A 253 -8.47 -13.19 17.33
C ARG A 253 -9.42 -14.09 16.56
N ALA A 254 -9.37 -14.03 15.24
CA ALA A 254 -10.20 -14.88 14.38
C ALA A 254 -9.73 -16.35 14.44
N GLN A 255 -8.43 -16.58 14.41
CA GLN A 255 -7.85 -17.93 14.31
C GLN A 255 -7.63 -18.62 15.66
N HIS A 256 -7.40 -17.86 16.74
CA HIS A 256 -6.98 -18.41 18.02
C HIS A 256 -7.95 -18.07 19.16
N PRO A 257 -8.79 -19.03 19.62
CA PRO A 257 -9.71 -18.81 20.74
C PRO A 257 -8.99 -18.33 22.03
N ALA A 258 -7.75 -18.76 22.25
CA ALA A 258 -6.97 -18.42 23.44
C ALA A 258 -6.73 -16.91 23.63
N VAL A 259 -6.60 -16.15 22.52
CA VAL A 259 -6.32 -14.71 22.57
C VAL A 259 -7.56 -13.86 22.22
N ARG A 260 -8.69 -14.49 21.89
CA ARG A 260 -9.90 -13.79 21.44
C ARG A 260 -10.38 -12.72 22.42
N ASN A 261 -10.28 -13.02 23.71
CA ASN A 261 -10.77 -12.17 24.78
C ASN A 261 -9.65 -11.39 25.50
N TRP A 262 -8.43 -11.41 24.97
CA TRP A 262 -7.37 -10.61 25.56
C TRP A 262 -7.70 -9.12 25.41
N PRO A 263 -7.39 -8.29 26.43
CA PRO A 263 -7.44 -6.83 26.29
C PRO A 263 -6.60 -6.37 25.09
N ASP A 264 -7.02 -5.32 24.41
CA ASP A 264 -6.32 -4.78 23.23
C ASP A 264 -4.86 -4.44 23.54
N GLU A 265 -4.61 -3.83 24.68
CA GLU A 265 -3.27 -3.46 25.12
C GLU A 265 -2.37 -4.69 25.34
N GLN A 266 -2.91 -5.76 25.94
CA GLN A 266 -2.16 -6.99 26.14
C GLN A 266 -1.81 -7.66 24.81
N LEU A 267 -2.78 -7.76 23.90
CA LEU A 267 -2.54 -8.36 22.59
C LEU A 267 -1.57 -7.51 21.77
N ARG A 268 -1.67 -6.19 21.86
CA ARG A 268 -0.73 -5.28 21.21
C ARG A 268 0.70 -5.45 21.73
N ALA A 269 0.88 -5.53 23.05
CA ALA A 269 2.20 -5.77 23.66
C ALA A 269 2.79 -7.13 23.17
N PHE A 270 1.97 -8.19 23.17
CA PHE A 270 2.35 -9.49 22.65
C PHE A 270 2.78 -9.44 21.17
N LEU A 271 2.01 -8.72 20.34
CA LEU A 271 2.31 -8.56 18.91
C LEU A 271 3.61 -7.78 18.69
N MET A 272 3.82 -6.71 19.43
CA MET A 272 5.04 -5.90 19.35
C MET A 272 6.27 -6.72 19.71
N GLU A 273 6.26 -7.41 20.84
CA GLU A 273 7.38 -8.21 21.32
C GLU A 273 7.70 -9.36 20.37
N ASN A 274 6.70 -10.18 20.03
CA ASN A 274 6.91 -11.38 19.23
C ASN A 274 7.01 -11.09 17.72
N GLY A 275 6.39 -10.02 17.25
CA GLY A 275 6.59 -9.50 15.90
C GLY A 275 8.04 -9.02 15.69
N ASN A 276 8.66 -8.38 16.69
CA ASN A 276 10.09 -8.06 16.70
C ASN A 276 10.95 -9.31 16.54
N ARG A 277 10.64 -10.34 17.30
CA ARG A 277 11.37 -11.61 17.21
C ARG A 277 11.24 -12.23 15.81
N ALA A 278 10.02 -12.26 15.27
CA ALA A 278 9.78 -12.72 13.90
C ALA A 278 10.63 -11.95 12.89
N TYR A 279 10.66 -10.63 13.02
CA TYR A 279 11.45 -9.75 12.16
C TYR A 279 12.95 -10.06 12.23
N HIS A 280 13.51 -10.23 13.41
CA HIS A 280 14.92 -10.60 13.61
C HIS A 280 15.26 -11.98 13.03
N HIS A 281 14.29 -12.91 13.00
CA HIS A 281 14.43 -14.18 12.27
C HIS A 281 14.29 -14.04 10.76
N GLY A 282 14.04 -12.83 10.24
CA GLY A 282 13.89 -12.51 8.84
C GLY A 282 12.47 -12.71 8.28
N PHE A 283 11.48 -12.97 9.12
CA PHE A 283 10.06 -13.05 8.73
C PHE A 283 9.47 -11.65 8.67
N LYS A 284 9.65 -10.97 7.53
CA LYS A 284 9.33 -9.57 7.37
C LYS A 284 7.98 -9.33 6.66
N ASP A 285 7.45 -10.33 5.98
CA ASP A 285 6.13 -10.26 5.34
C ASP A 285 5.02 -10.64 6.32
N GLU A 286 3.83 -10.11 6.11
CA GLU A 286 2.68 -10.28 6.99
C GLU A 286 2.28 -11.75 7.17
N GLN A 287 2.37 -12.56 6.11
CA GLN A 287 2.00 -13.97 6.17
C GLN A 287 2.98 -14.77 7.04
N ALA A 288 4.28 -14.59 6.84
CA ALA A 288 5.29 -15.27 7.65
C ALA A 288 5.21 -14.81 9.12
N MET A 289 4.99 -13.53 9.36
CA MET A 289 4.81 -12.97 10.68
C MET A 289 3.56 -13.52 11.37
N SER A 290 2.42 -13.61 10.68
CA SER A 290 1.18 -14.22 11.20
C SER A 290 1.38 -15.67 11.61
N LYS A 291 2.10 -16.46 10.80
CA LYS A 291 2.45 -17.85 11.12
C LYS A 291 3.32 -17.93 12.38
N PHE A 292 4.37 -17.13 12.47
CA PHE A 292 5.25 -17.10 13.64
C PHE A 292 4.48 -16.73 14.92
N LEU A 293 3.65 -15.69 14.85
CA LEU A 293 2.81 -15.26 15.97
C LEU A 293 1.78 -16.33 16.38
N SER A 294 1.24 -17.07 15.41
CA SER A 294 0.36 -18.20 15.67
C SER A 294 1.07 -19.32 16.45
N ILE A 295 2.31 -19.62 16.12
CA ILE A 295 3.14 -20.56 16.86
C ILE A 295 3.37 -20.05 18.31
N CYS A 296 3.67 -18.77 18.48
CA CYS A 296 3.81 -18.15 19.80
C CYS A 296 2.52 -18.29 20.65
N VAL A 297 1.34 -18.16 20.03
CA VAL A 297 0.06 -18.34 20.73
C VAL A 297 -0.17 -19.78 21.11
N LEU A 298 0.17 -20.75 20.26
CA LEU A 298 -0.09 -22.17 20.47
C LEU A 298 0.89 -22.80 21.44
N LEU A 299 2.17 -22.48 21.33
CA LEU A 299 3.24 -23.16 22.06
C LEU A 299 3.87 -22.29 23.18
N GLY A 300 3.49 -21.04 23.30
CA GLY A 300 4.12 -20.05 24.16
C GLY A 300 5.18 -19.20 23.44
N ALA A 301 5.36 -17.99 23.91
CA ALA A 301 6.29 -17.03 23.30
C ALA A 301 7.77 -17.49 23.33
N ASP A 302 8.10 -18.40 24.22
CA ASP A 302 9.45 -18.95 24.43
C ASP A 302 9.73 -20.26 23.67
N PHE A 303 8.84 -20.68 22.76
CA PHE A 303 8.88 -21.99 22.08
C PHE A 303 10.24 -22.33 21.43
N ASP A 304 10.97 -21.31 20.97
CA ASP A 304 12.27 -21.43 20.29
C ASP A 304 13.47 -21.35 21.24
N THR A 305 13.25 -20.94 22.50
CA THR A 305 14.34 -20.75 23.49
C THR A 305 14.34 -21.80 24.60
N ARG A 306 13.23 -22.53 24.80
CA ARG A 306 13.11 -23.62 25.78
C ARG A 306 14.05 -24.79 25.48
N GLU A 307 14.30 -25.65 26.49
CA GLU A 307 15.14 -26.83 26.34
C GLU A 307 14.62 -27.80 25.26
N ASP A 308 13.31 -28.02 25.20
CA ASP A 308 12.62 -28.86 24.21
C ASP A 308 12.38 -28.17 22.85
N GLY A 309 12.74 -26.89 22.72
CA GLY A 309 12.61 -26.10 21.50
C GLY A 309 13.72 -26.34 20.47
N GLY A 310 14.47 -27.44 20.53
CA GLY A 310 15.57 -27.75 19.60
C GLY A 310 15.12 -27.76 18.14
N TRP A 311 13.98 -28.37 17.86
CA TRP A 311 13.38 -28.43 16.52
C TRP A 311 13.11 -27.03 15.93
N ALA A 312 12.67 -26.09 16.76
CA ALA A 312 12.41 -24.72 16.34
C ALA A 312 13.70 -23.97 16.05
N ARG A 313 14.71 -24.11 16.92
CA ARG A 313 16.04 -23.53 16.68
C ARG A 313 16.67 -24.05 15.38
N ASP A 314 16.55 -25.37 15.13
CA ASP A 314 17.06 -25.96 13.90
C ASP A 314 16.35 -25.40 12.67
N ALA A 315 15.02 -25.27 12.70
CA ALA A 315 14.26 -24.66 11.60
C ALA A 315 14.59 -23.18 11.37
N LEU A 316 14.79 -22.41 12.44
CA LEU A 316 15.11 -20.98 12.38
C LEU A 316 16.54 -20.72 11.87
N ASN A 317 17.50 -21.60 12.18
CA ASN A 317 18.92 -21.43 11.85
C ASN A 317 19.35 -22.22 10.59
N ASP A 318 18.49 -23.02 10.00
CA ASP A 318 18.84 -23.84 8.84
C ASP A 318 19.08 -22.97 7.59
N GLN A 319 20.36 -22.73 7.31
CA GLN A 319 20.82 -21.97 6.14
C GLN A 319 20.68 -22.74 4.81
N ALA A 320 20.48 -24.06 4.87
CA ALA A 320 20.27 -24.89 3.67
C ALA A 320 18.88 -24.67 3.07
N ILE A 321 17.93 -24.16 3.84
CA ILE A 321 16.60 -23.82 3.35
C ILE A 321 16.70 -22.47 2.63
N GLN A 322 16.67 -22.51 1.31
CA GLN A 322 16.63 -21.31 0.49
C GLN A 322 15.23 -20.69 0.55
N GLY A 323 15.17 -19.46 1.11
CA GLY A 323 13.97 -18.64 1.13
C GLY A 323 13.25 -18.56 2.49
N ARG A 324 12.71 -17.38 2.76
CA ARG A 324 11.99 -17.07 4.02
C ARG A 324 10.73 -17.92 4.17
N GLN A 325 9.99 -18.11 3.09
CA GLN A 325 8.75 -18.87 3.08
C GLN A 325 8.97 -20.35 3.46
N SER A 326 10.01 -20.97 2.93
CA SER A 326 10.34 -22.36 3.25
C SER A 326 10.71 -22.55 4.73
N ARG A 327 11.39 -21.57 5.35
CA ARG A 327 11.74 -21.64 6.78
C ARG A 327 10.51 -21.53 7.69
N ILE A 328 9.59 -20.61 7.38
CA ILE A 328 8.37 -20.45 8.18
C ILE A 328 7.43 -21.64 8.02
N ASP A 329 7.35 -22.24 6.84
CA ASP A 329 6.54 -23.44 6.60
C ASP A 329 7.07 -24.64 7.38
N ARG A 330 8.40 -24.85 7.38
CA ARG A 330 9.03 -25.88 8.19
C ARG A 330 8.84 -25.66 9.69
N LEU A 331 8.88 -24.42 10.13
CA LEU A 331 8.59 -24.07 11.51
C LEU A 331 7.16 -24.42 11.89
N MET A 332 6.21 -24.16 11.00
CA MET A 332 4.81 -24.56 11.17
C MET A 332 4.62 -26.07 11.22
N GLU A 333 5.28 -26.81 10.32
CA GLU A 333 5.25 -28.28 10.33
C GLU A 333 5.78 -28.86 11.64
N GLY A 334 6.92 -28.32 12.12
CA GLY A 334 7.47 -28.70 13.40
C GLY A 334 6.57 -28.38 14.59
N ALA A 335 5.89 -27.24 14.57
CA ALA A 335 4.92 -26.86 15.60
C ALA A 335 3.70 -27.77 15.62
N LEU A 336 3.19 -28.16 14.46
CA LEU A 336 2.07 -29.12 14.35
C LEU A 336 2.47 -30.51 14.87
N ALA A 337 3.65 -31.00 14.48
CA ALA A 337 4.17 -32.30 14.97
C ALA A 337 4.47 -32.31 16.49
N TYR A 338 4.72 -31.14 17.07
CA TYR A 338 4.91 -31.01 18.53
C TYR A 338 3.59 -31.04 19.32
N LEU A 339 2.49 -30.66 18.67
CA LEU A 339 1.14 -30.66 19.28
C LEU A 339 0.43 -32.01 19.19
N ASP A 340 0.81 -32.87 18.23
CA ASP A 340 0.30 -34.24 18.08
C ASP A 340 0.92 -35.22 19.12
#